data_1b253277546c397c6dca33f5fdc46cf0
#
_entry.id   1b253277546c397c6dca33f5fdc46cf0
#
_cell.length_a   1.000
_cell.length_b   1.000
_cell.length_c   1.000
_cell.angle_alpha   90.00
_cell.angle_beta   90.00
_cell.angle_gamma   90.00
#
_symmetry.space_group_name_H-M   'P 1'
#
loop_
_entity.id
_entity.type
_entity.pdbx_description
1 polymer ?
#
loop_
_entity_poly.entity_id
_entity_poly.type
_entity_poly.pdbx_seq_one_letter_code
_entity_poly.pdbx_strand_id
1 'polypeptide(L)'
;MSQQHAIQTGRRRPARGTSGSAQLARYHRVGPIAGLLGLACYTAGSLVAVLPRPTSTTHAMISHLATDRSTVLTGLALMFVALPFLLMFLSYLWDLLAQAEGHARILARLTAGSWLTLFVINAAGMILVSAVAWQGASVVPPAIVRFAVEISNLSLYSLSAPVAAASVLAPAIVIWRSRALPRWLAWLGLIVVAGNIAELAGLFSSSGTNAAGYGAGVGPALWILWAAALSITALAAGPRAAPTSTDTSAGPKDLAAGIS
;
A
#
# COMPACT_ATOMS: atom_id res chain seq x y z
N MET A 1 44.40 37.29 46.91
CA MET A 1 44.73 35.93 46.44
C MET A 1 43.62 35.01 46.89
N SER A 2 42.63 34.72 46.06
CA SER A 2 41.52 33.79 46.37
C SER A 2 41.31 32.89 45.16
N GLN A 3 41.68 31.62 45.28
CA GLN A 3 41.45 30.58 44.28
C GLN A 3 40.02 30.09 44.39
N GLN A 4 39.23 30.33 43.35
CA GLN A 4 37.91 29.70 43.19
C GLN A 4 38.08 28.33 42.56
N HIS A 5 37.83 27.27 43.35
CA HIS A 5 37.69 25.90 42.87
C HIS A 5 36.36 25.75 42.13
N ALA A 6 36.42 25.62 40.82
CA ALA A 6 35.28 25.21 39.99
C ALA A 6 35.01 23.73 40.16
N ILE A 7 33.98 23.39 40.92
CA ILE A 7 33.45 22.03 41.02
C ILE A 7 32.69 21.72 39.71
N GLN A 8 33.36 21.00 38.79
CA GLN A 8 32.69 20.39 37.63
C GLN A 8 31.86 19.19 38.11
N THR A 9 30.58 19.44 38.38
CA THR A 9 29.60 18.37 38.57
C THR A 9 29.34 17.71 37.22
N GLY A 10 30.01 16.59 36.97
CA GLY A 10 29.80 15.72 35.83
C GLY A 10 28.37 15.17 35.83
N ARG A 11 27.44 15.86 35.14
CA ARG A 11 26.12 15.33 34.84
C ARG A 11 26.29 14.13 33.92
N ARG A 12 26.29 12.93 34.52
CA ARG A 12 26.09 11.67 33.78
C ARG A 12 24.75 11.76 33.05
N ARG A 13 24.81 11.96 31.75
CA ARG A 13 23.61 11.80 30.87
C ARG A 13 23.11 10.37 31.06
N PRO A 14 21.82 10.18 31.42
CA PRO A 14 21.25 8.85 31.51
C PRO A 14 21.39 8.15 30.16
N ALA A 15 21.81 6.90 30.16
CA ALA A 15 21.96 6.04 29.02
C ALA A 15 20.58 5.85 28.33
N ARG A 16 20.24 6.71 27.35
CA ARG A 16 19.01 6.69 26.56
C ARG A 16 19.11 5.69 25.39
N GLY A 17 19.66 4.50 25.64
CA GLY A 17 20.08 3.63 24.53
C GLY A 17 19.22 2.40 24.23
N THR A 18 18.51 1.83 25.20
CA THR A 18 17.96 0.47 25.02
C THR A 18 16.47 0.39 24.66
N SER A 19 15.66 1.38 25.02
CA SER A 19 14.22 1.35 24.72
C SER A 19 13.90 1.68 23.25
N GLY A 20 14.66 2.55 22.62
CA GLY A 20 14.43 2.96 21.23
C GLY A 20 14.71 1.87 20.20
N SER A 21 15.74 1.08 20.39
CA SER A 21 16.10 0.00 19.46
C SER A 21 15.10 -1.15 19.46
N ALA A 22 14.57 -1.51 20.64
CA ALA A 22 13.53 -2.54 20.75
C ALA A 22 12.20 -2.08 20.14
N GLN A 23 11.86 -0.81 20.27
CA GLN A 23 10.65 -0.22 19.70
C GLN A 23 10.73 -0.15 18.16
N LEU A 24 11.87 0.26 17.60
CA LEU A 24 12.13 0.24 16.16
C LEU A 24 12.07 -1.18 15.61
N ALA A 25 12.67 -2.17 16.27
CA ALA A 25 12.63 -3.57 15.85
C ALA A 25 11.20 -4.14 15.83
N ARG A 26 10.33 -3.74 16.76
CA ARG A 26 8.91 -4.10 16.75
C ARG A 26 8.17 -3.48 15.57
N TYR A 27 8.39 -2.20 15.31
CA TYR A 27 7.75 -1.49 14.20
C TYR A 27 8.09 -2.12 12.84
N HIS A 28 9.35 -2.55 12.63
CA HIS A 28 9.78 -3.22 11.41
C HIS A 28 9.07 -4.56 11.13
N ARG A 29 8.53 -5.22 12.15
CA ARG A 29 7.75 -6.46 11.97
C ARG A 29 6.25 -6.20 11.83
N VAL A 30 5.72 -5.23 12.58
CA VAL A 30 4.29 -4.93 12.61
C VAL A 30 3.77 -4.46 11.25
N GLY A 31 4.51 -3.58 10.58
CA GLY A 31 4.09 -3.06 9.26
C GLY A 31 3.87 -4.15 8.20
N PRO A 32 4.86 -5.00 7.91
CA PRO A 32 4.69 -6.08 6.95
C PRO A 32 3.64 -7.12 7.35
N ILE A 33 3.50 -7.45 8.66
CA ILE A 33 2.45 -8.35 9.14
C ILE A 33 1.07 -7.72 8.90
N ALA A 34 0.91 -6.44 9.21
CA ALA A 34 -0.33 -5.72 8.91
C ALA A 34 -0.63 -5.74 7.40
N GLY A 35 0.39 -5.60 6.54
CA GLY A 35 0.24 -5.75 5.10
C GLY A 35 -0.34 -7.10 4.70
N LEU A 36 0.22 -8.19 5.20
CA LEU A 36 -0.28 -9.53 4.91
C LEU A 36 -1.70 -9.75 5.43
N LEU A 37 -2.01 -9.31 6.65
CA LEU A 37 -3.37 -9.41 7.21
C LEU A 37 -4.36 -8.57 6.39
N GLY A 38 -4.01 -7.34 6.05
CA GLY A 38 -4.84 -6.49 5.20
C GLY A 38 -5.10 -7.10 3.84
N LEU A 39 -4.06 -7.62 3.17
CA LEU A 39 -4.20 -8.30 1.88
C LEU A 39 -5.06 -9.57 1.99
N ALA A 40 -4.89 -10.36 3.05
CA ALA A 40 -5.70 -11.56 3.28
C ALA A 40 -7.18 -11.20 3.48
N CYS A 41 -7.49 -10.21 4.32
CA CYS A 41 -8.85 -9.73 4.53
C CYS A 41 -9.45 -9.15 3.24
N TYR A 42 -8.69 -8.35 2.49
CA TYR A 42 -9.14 -7.76 1.23
C TYR A 42 -9.43 -8.83 0.19
N THR A 43 -8.52 -9.79 0.01
CA THR A 43 -8.71 -10.91 -0.94
C THR A 43 -9.87 -11.80 -0.54
N ALA A 44 -9.97 -12.18 0.74
CA ALA A 44 -11.11 -12.96 1.23
C ALA A 44 -12.43 -12.21 1.01
N GLY A 45 -12.46 -10.90 1.31
CA GLY A 45 -13.62 -10.04 1.08
C GLY A 45 -14.02 -9.99 -0.39
N SER A 46 -13.05 -9.83 -1.30
CA SER A 46 -13.31 -9.79 -2.75
C SER A 46 -13.79 -11.11 -3.32
N LEU A 47 -13.36 -12.24 -2.77
CA LEU A 47 -13.83 -13.57 -3.17
C LEU A 47 -15.23 -13.86 -2.63
N VAL A 48 -15.60 -13.30 -1.48
CA VAL A 48 -16.93 -13.44 -0.88
C VAL A 48 -17.93 -12.47 -1.51
N ALA A 49 -17.53 -11.19 -1.70
CA ALA A 49 -18.37 -10.17 -2.31
C ALA A 49 -18.30 -10.24 -3.85
N VAL A 50 -18.74 -11.36 -4.44
CA VAL A 50 -18.82 -11.47 -5.90
C VAL A 50 -19.87 -10.48 -6.42
N LEU A 51 -19.41 -9.41 -7.08
CA LEU A 51 -20.30 -8.42 -7.68
C LEU A 51 -20.78 -8.87 -9.06
N PRO A 52 -22.03 -8.50 -9.46
CA PRO A 52 -22.51 -8.76 -10.82
C PRO A 52 -21.59 -8.10 -11.85
N ARG A 53 -21.42 -8.78 -12.98
CA ARG A 53 -20.63 -8.23 -14.09
C ARG A 53 -21.33 -7.02 -14.73
N PRO A 54 -20.60 -6.03 -15.24
CA PRO A 54 -21.19 -4.88 -15.94
C PRO A 54 -22.06 -5.26 -17.15
N THR A 55 -21.78 -6.42 -17.77
CA THR A 55 -22.55 -6.97 -18.90
C THR A 55 -23.84 -7.63 -18.50
N SER A 56 -24.09 -7.82 -17.20
CA SER A 56 -25.34 -8.42 -16.71
C SER A 56 -26.53 -7.49 -16.93
N THR A 57 -27.72 -8.05 -17.12
CA THR A 57 -28.96 -7.26 -17.19
C THR A 57 -29.25 -6.63 -15.81
N THR A 58 -29.92 -5.48 -15.80
CA THR A 58 -30.31 -4.81 -14.54
C THR A 58 -31.13 -5.73 -13.64
N HIS A 59 -32.00 -6.54 -14.23
CA HIS A 59 -32.79 -7.53 -13.48
C HIS A 59 -31.90 -8.59 -12.80
N ALA A 60 -30.89 -9.10 -13.51
CA ALA A 60 -29.93 -10.05 -12.93
C ALA A 60 -29.08 -9.42 -11.81
N MET A 61 -28.71 -8.13 -11.92
CA MET A 61 -28.02 -7.41 -10.87
C MET A 61 -28.87 -7.27 -9.60
N ILE A 62 -30.14 -6.89 -9.77
CA ILE A 62 -31.11 -6.78 -8.66
C ILE A 62 -31.31 -8.13 -8.00
N SER A 63 -31.57 -9.18 -8.78
CA SER A 63 -31.78 -10.54 -8.28
C SER A 63 -30.57 -11.04 -7.48
N HIS A 64 -29.35 -10.88 -8.01
CA HIS A 64 -28.12 -11.28 -7.33
C HIS A 64 -27.94 -10.54 -6.00
N LEU A 65 -28.03 -9.19 -6.00
CA LEU A 65 -27.88 -8.40 -4.79
C LEU A 65 -29.01 -8.67 -3.76
N ALA A 66 -30.19 -9.07 -4.18
CA ALA A 66 -31.27 -9.43 -3.28
C ALA A 66 -31.07 -10.82 -2.66
N THR A 67 -30.70 -11.82 -3.49
CA THR A 67 -30.50 -13.20 -3.07
C THR A 67 -29.26 -13.36 -2.20
N ASP A 68 -28.14 -12.77 -2.62
CA ASP A 68 -26.83 -12.93 -1.98
C ASP A 68 -26.46 -11.75 -1.07
N ARG A 69 -27.45 -10.97 -0.62
CA ARG A 69 -27.27 -9.74 0.16
C ARG A 69 -26.31 -9.89 1.34
N SER A 70 -26.51 -10.91 2.16
CA SER A 70 -25.66 -11.14 3.35
C SER A 70 -24.22 -11.45 2.97
N THR A 71 -24.01 -12.25 1.93
CA THR A 71 -22.70 -12.62 1.41
C THR A 71 -21.96 -11.40 0.86
N VAL A 72 -22.65 -10.60 0.04
CA VAL A 72 -22.08 -9.35 -0.52
C VAL A 72 -21.69 -8.39 0.60
N LEU A 73 -22.60 -8.14 1.57
CA LEU A 73 -22.31 -7.23 2.69
C LEU A 73 -21.16 -7.75 3.56
N THR A 74 -21.09 -9.05 3.83
CA THR A 74 -19.99 -9.66 4.59
C THR A 74 -18.65 -9.47 3.87
N GLY A 75 -18.61 -9.75 2.58
CA GLY A 75 -17.39 -9.58 1.79
C GLY A 75 -16.93 -8.12 1.75
N LEU A 76 -17.86 -7.18 1.54
CA LEU A 76 -17.56 -5.75 1.57
C LEU A 76 -17.07 -5.30 2.96
N ALA A 77 -17.68 -5.79 4.04
CA ALA A 77 -17.23 -5.51 5.40
C ALA A 77 -15.79 -5.99 5.64
N LEU A 78 -15.42 -7.18 5.16
CA LEU A 78 -14.05 -7.70 5.23
C LEU A 78 -13.07 -6.79 4.47
N MET A 79 -13.45 -6.28 3.29
CA MET A 79 -12.62 -5.34 2.54
C MET A 79 -12.44 -4.02 3.30
N PHE A 80 -13.47 -3.50 3.99
CA PHE A 80 -13.33 -2.32 4.85
C PHE A 80 -12.45 -2.58 6.07
N VAL A 81 -12.55 -3.74 6.69
CA VAL A 81 -11.66 -4.16 7.80
C VAL A 81 -10.20 -4.25 7.35
N ALA A 82 -9.93 -4.55 6.10
CA ALA A 82 -8.58 -4.57 5.55
C ALA A 82 -7.91 -3.18 5.53
N LEU A 83 -8.68 -2.09 5.39
CA LEU A 83 -8.13 -0.74 5.18
C LEU A 83 -7.18 -0.28 6.30
N PRO A 84 -7.51 -0.36 7.61
CA PRO A 84 -6.58 0.05 8.66
C PRO A 84 -5.27 -0.73 8.64
N PHE A 85 -5.30 -2.03 8.32
CA PHE A 85 -4.09 -2.84 8.20
C PHE A 85 -3.24 -2.42 6.99
N LEU A 86 -3.88 -2.13 5.86
CA LEU A 86 -3.20 -1.63 4.67
C LEU A 86 -2.63 -0.22 4.88
N LEU A 87 -3.29 0.64 5.66
CA LEU A 87 -2.76 1.95 6.04
C LEU A 87 -1.54 1.83 6.96
N MET A 88 -1.54 0.88 7.90
CA MET A 88 -0.35 0.58 8.72
C MET A 88 0.82 0.10 7.86
N PHE A 89 0.54 -0.78 6.90
CA PHE A 89 1.55 -1.22 5.93
C PHE A 89 2.05 -0.06 5.07
N LEU A 90 1.17 0.81 4.60
CA LEU A 90 1.55 1.99 3.84
C LEU A 90 2.47 2.92 4.63
N SER A 91 2.19 3.14 5.91
CA SER A 91 3.05 3.93 6.80
C SER A 91 4.45 3.31 6.91
N TYR A 92 4.53 2.00 7.07
CA TYR A 92 5.79 1.27 7.07
C TYR A 92 6.53 1.40 5.72
N LEU A 93 5.81 1.21 4.61
CA LEU A 93 6.37 1.31 3.25
C LEU A 93 6.90 2.72 2.98
N TRP A 94 6.18 3.74 3.41
CA TRP A 94 6.62 5.13 3.35
C TRP A 94 7.99 5.31 4.03
N ASP A 95 8.13 4.86 5.27
CA ASP A 95 9.37 5.00 6.02
C ASP A 95 10.53 4.26 5.35
N LEU A 96 10.27 3.04 4.86
CA LEU A 96 11.25 2.24 4.14
C LEU A 96 11.75 2.93 2.87
N LEU A 97 10.83 3.46 2.06
CA LEU A 97 11.16 4.15 0.80
C LEU A 97 11.81 5.51 1.05
N ALA A 98 11.33 6.27 2.04
CA ALA A 98 11.89 7.57 2.39
C ALA A 98 13.33 7.46 2.89
N GLN A 99 13.66 6.39 3.64
CA GLN A 99 15.03 6.10 4.07
C GLN A 99 15.92 5.70 2.88
N ALA A 100 15.39 4.92 1.96
CA ALA A 100 16.11 4.45 0.78
C ALA A 100 16.36 5.56 -0.27
N GLU A 101 15.44 6.51 -0.38
CA GLU A 101 15.49 7.64 -1.33
C GLU A 101 16.34 8.82 -0.81
N GLY A 102 16.46 8.96 0.52
CA GLY A 102 17.21 10.05 1.16
C GLY A 102 16.43 11.36 1.22
N HIS A 103 17.07 12.48 0.82
CA HIS A 103 16.50 13.82 1.05
C HIS A 103 15.29 14.17 0.18
N ALA A 104 15.24 13.72 -1.07
CA ALA A 104 14.20 14.13 -2.01
C ALA A 104 12.80 13.60 -1.66
N ARG A 105 12.70 12.35 -1.28
CA ARG A 105 11.46 11.66 -0.85
C ARG A 105 10.27 11.81 -1.82
N ILE A 106 10.54 12.09 -3.10
CA ILE A 106 9.50 12.38 -4.10
C ILE A 106 8.75 11.09 -4.44
N LEU A 107 9.49 10.00 -4.70
CA LEU A 107 8.89 8.70 -5.05
C LEU A 107 8.16 8.08 -3.86
N ALA A 108 8.69 8.26 -2.64
CA ALA A 108 7.99 7.85 -1.42
C ALA A 108 6.65 8.60 -1.28
N ARG A 109 6.61 9.91 -1.51
CA ARG A 109 5.37 10.71 -1.50
C ARG A 109 4.41 10.28 -2.59
N LEU A 110 4.90 10.05 -3.80
CA LEU A 110 4.08 9.57 -4.92
C LEU A 110 3.46 8.21 -4.58
N THR A 111 4.24 7.29 -4.01
CA THR A 111 3.73 6.00 -3.54
C THR A 111 2.58 6.17 -2.55
N ALA A 112 2.80 6.94 -1.48
CA ALA A 112 1.78 7.13 -0.44
C ALA A 112 0.53 7.83 -1.00
N GLY A 113 0.69 8.88 -1.80
CA GLY A 113 -0.42 9.57 -2.45
C GLY A 113 -1.23 8.64 -3.37
N SER A 114 -0.56 7.83 -4.19
CA SER A 114 -1.22 6.88 -5.07
C SER A 114 -1.97 5.80 -4.30
N TRP A 115 -1.40 5.24 -3.22
CA TRP A 115 -2.07 4.26 -2.39
C TRP A 115 -3.33 4.84 -1.72
N LEU A 116 -3.22 6.05 -1.13
CA LEU A 116 -4.37 6.72 -0.52
C LEU A 116 -5.46 7.01 -1.55
N THR A 117 -5.09 7.50 -2.73
CA THR A 117 -6.04 7.74 -3.83
C THR A 117 -6.72 6.44 -4.26
N LEU A 118 -5.97 5.34 -4.39
CA LEU A 118 -6.49 4.01 -4.71
C LEU A 118 -7.51 3.55 -3.67
N PHE A 119 -7.20 3.70 -2.37
CA PHE A 119 -8.12 3.34 -1.29
C PHE A 119 -9.40 4.18 -1.31
N VAL A 120 -9.29 5.48 -1.56
CA VAL A 120 -10.47 6.38 -1.64
C VAL A 120 -11.36 6.00 -2.82
N ILE A 121 -10.79 5.76 -4.01
CA ILE A 121 -11.55 5.37 -5.20
C ILE A 121 -12.28 4.04 -4.94
N ASN A 122 -11.56 3.04 -4.43
CA ASN A 122 -12.14 1.72 -4.16
C ASN A 122 -13.21 1.79 -3.05
N ALA A 123 -12.94 2.52 -1.97
CA ALA A 123 -13.90 2.69 -0.88
C ALA A 123 -15.19 3.39 -1.36
N ALA A 124 -15.09 4.40 -2.22
CA ALA A 124 -16.25 5.07 -2.79
C ALA A 124 -17.14 4.10 -3.60
N GLY A 125 -16.55 3.27 -4.46
CA GLY A 125 -17.26 2.23 -5.18
C GLY A 125 -17.93 1.21 -4.25
N MET A 126 -17.20 0.73 -3.25
CA MET A 126 -17.74 -0.23 -2.28
C MET A 126 -18.88 0.35 -1.43
N ILE A 127 -18.81 1.62 -1.05
CA ILE A 127 -19.87 2.30 -0.29
C ILE A 127 -21.17 2.33 -1.08
N LEU A 128 -21.12 2.67 -2.36
CA LEU A 128 -22.31 2.76 -3.21
C LEU A 128 -23.05 1.42 -3.32
N VAL A 129 -22.34 0.34 -3.61
CA VAL A 129 -22.97 -0.97 -3.72
C VAL A 129 -23.40 -1.51 -2.36
N SER A 130 -22.67 -1.18 -1.27
CA SER A 130 -23.07 -1.52 0.09
C SER A 130 -24.37 -0.84 0.48
N ALA A 131 -24.56 0.43 0.13
CA ALA A 131 -25.79 1.16 0.41
C ALA A 131 -27.00 0.55 -0.29
N VAL A 132 -26.85 0.17 -1.57
CA VAL A 132 -27.91 -0.53 -2.34
C VAL A 132 -28.21 -1.91 -1.73
N ALA A 133 -27.22 -2.70 -1.41
CA ALA A 133 -27.41 -4.00 -0.79
C ALA A 133 -28.04 -3.87 0.60
N TRP A 134 -27.64 -2.85 1.40
CA TRP A 134 -28.21 -2.60 2.72
C TRP A 134 -29.69 -2.23 2.68
N GLN A 135 -30.10 -1.34 1.77
CA GLN A 135 -31.51 -0.96 1.62
C GLN A 135 -32.38 -2.09 1.05
N GLY A 136 -31.77 -3.04 0.35
CA GLY A 136 -32.46 -4.09 -0.42
C GLY A 136 -32.64 -3.67 -1.88
N ALA A 137 -31.92 -4.34 -2.76
CA ALA A 137 -31.86 -3.99 -4.19
C ALA A 137 -33.23 -4.02 -4.91
N SER A 138 -34.21 -4.75 -4.37
CA SER A 138 -35.55 -4.85 -4.93
C SER A 138 -36.42 -3.62 -4.69
N VAL A 139 -36.08 -2.80 -3.66
CA VAL A 139 -36.83 -1.56 -3.34
C VAL A 139 -36.16 -0.30 -3.87
N VAL A 140 -34.92 -0.42 -4.33
CA VAL A 140 -34.15 0.70 -4.91
C VAL A 140 -34.47 0.79 -6.42
N PRO A 141 -34.63 2.02 -6.97
CA PRO A 141 -34.86 2.19 -8.40
C PRO A 141 -33.81 1.45 -9.25
N PRO A 142 -34.21 0.68 -10.29
CA PRO A 142 -33.31 -0.13 -11.09
C PRO A 142 -32.10 0.62 -11.67
N ALA A 143 -32.32 1.88 -12.07
CA ALA A 143 -31.25 2.73 -12.59
C ALA A 143 -30.16 3.02 -11.54
N ILE A 144 -30.53 3.18 -10.26
CA ILE A 144 -29.58 3.41 -9.16
C ILE A 144 -28.80 2.14 -8.86
N VAL A 145 -29.47 0.98 -8.84
CA VAL A 145 -28.81 -0.32 -8.67
C VAL A 145 -27.74 -0.52 -9.75
N ARG A 146 -28.12 -0.30 -11.01
CA ARG A 146 -27.21 -0.41 -12.15
C ARG A 146 -26.03 0.55 -12.03
N PHE A 147 -26.30 1.82 -11.75
CA PHE A 147 -25.27 2.85 -11.54
C PHE A 147 -24.29 2.46 -10.44
N ALA A 148 -24.79 2.01 -9.27
CA ALA A 148 -23.94 1.61 -8.16
C ALA A 148 -23.02 0.43 -8.48
N VAL A 149 -23.54 -0.59 -9.18
CA VAL A 149 -22.76 -1.75 -9.63
C VAL A 149 -21.73 -1.35 -10.69
N GLU A 150 -22.10 -0.55 -11.67
CA GLU A 150 -21.19 -0.09 -12.73
C GLU A 150 -20.05 0.78 -12.16
N ILE A 151 -20.37 1.77 -11.32
CA ILE A 151 -19.36 2.61 -10.66
C ILE A 151 -18.46 1.79 -9.78
N SER A 152 -19.00 0.82 -9.02
CA SER A 152 -18.19 -0.06 -8.19
C SER A 152 -17.19 -0.88 -9.03
N ASN A 153 -17.64 -1.48 -10.13
CA ASN A 153 -16.75 -2.20 -11.03
C ASN A 153 -15.71 -1.29 -11.70
N LEU A 154 -16.12 -0.09 -12.17
CA LEU A 154 -15.19 0.89 -12.73
C LEU A 154 -14.14 1.33 -11.72
N SER A 155 -14.54 1.58 -10.47
CA SER A 155 -13.64 2.00 -9.40
C SER A 155 -12.64 0.91 -9.03
N LEU A 156 -13.08 -0.35 -8.97
CA LEU A 156 -12.22 -1.47 -8.56
C LEU A 156 -11.24 -1.91 -9.65
N TYR A 157 -11.60 -1.78 -10.91
CA TYR A 157 -10.82 -2.35 -12.02
C TYR A 157 -10.23 -1.29 -12.94
N SER A 158 -11.01 -0.40 -13.49
CA SER A 158 -10.57 0.43 -14.62
C SER A 158 -10.06 1.81 -14.21
N LEU A 159 -10.82 2.57 -13.41
CA LEU A 159 -10.43 3.92 -12.98
C LEU A 159 -9.27 3.89 -11.98
N SER A 160 -9.14 2.81 -11.23
CA SER A 160 -8.03 2.60 -10.30
C SER A 160 -6.72 2.19 -11.00
N ALA A 161 -6.78 1.65 -12.22
CA ALA A 161 -5.62 1.09 -12.90
C ALA A 161 -4.41 2.04 -13.05
N PRO A 162 -4.55 3.31 -13.51
CA PRO A 162 -3.40 4.22 -13.60
C PRO A 162 -2.83 4.57 -12.22
N VAL A 163 -3.70 4.68 -11.21
CA VAL A 163 -3.28 4.98 -9.83
C VAL A 163 -2.58 3.74 -9.22
N ALA A 164 -3.10 2.54 -9.48
CA ALA A 164 -2.48 1.28 -9.08
C ALA A 164 -1.11 1.11 -9.76
N ALA A 165 -1.00 1.43 -11.06
CA ALA A 165 0.28 1.43 -11.76
C ALA A 165 1.29 2.39 -11.10
N ALA A 166 0.90 3.63 -10.81
CA ALA A 166 1.76 4.61 -10.14
C ALA A 166 2.16 4.17 -8.73
N SER A 167 1.24 3.53 -7.99
CA SER A 167 1.46 3.02 -6.62
C SER A 167 2.54 1.94 -6.54
N VAL A 168 2.81 1.25 -7.65
CA VAL A 168 3.82 0.19 -7.79
C VAL A 168 5.07 0.68 -8.51
N LEU A 169 4.93 1.55 -9.52
CA LEU A 169 6.05 2.06 -10.31
C LEU A 169 7.05 2.84 -9.45
N ALA A 170 6.55 3.74 -8.61
CA ALA A 170 7.40 4.56 -7.76
C ALA A 170 8.27 3.73 -6.79
N PRO A 171 7.72 2.79 -5.99
CA PRO A 171 8.54 1.91 -5.15
C PRO A 171 9.43 0.98 -5.98
N ALA A 172 9.02 0.50 -7.16
CA ALA A 172 9.87 -0.31 -8.03
C ALA A 172 11.14 0.46 -8.46
N ILE A 173 11.01 1.74 -8.80
CA ILE A 173 12.15 2.61 -9.13
C ILE A 173 13.08 2.77 -7.92
N VAL A 174 12.53 3.01 -6.71
CA VAL A 174 13.34 3.14 -5.49
C VAL A 174 14.09 1.85 -5.21
N ILE A 175 13.41 0.70 -5.25
CA ILE A 175 14.03 -0.63 -5.04
C ILE A 175 15.15 -0.87 -6.05
N TRP A 176 14.92 -0.54 -7.32
CA TRP A 176 15.91 -0.70 -8.38
C TRP A 176 17.18 0.12 -8.11
N ARG A 177 17.02 1.38 -7.71
CA ARG A 177 18.14 2.32 -7.48
C ARG A 177 18.88 2.06 -6.17
N SER A 178 18.14 1.89 -5.08
CA SER A 178 18.70 1.81 -3.71
C SER A 178 19.19 0.42 -3.33
N ARG A 179 18.74 -0.62 -4.02
CA ARG A 179 18.93 -2.03 -3.63
C ARG A 179 18.43 -2.31 -2.19
N ALA A 180 17.51 -1.49 -1.73
CA ALA A 180 16.92 -1.63 -0.40
C ALA A 180 16.20 -2.98 -0.22
N LEU A 181 15.69 -3.54 -1.31
CA LEU A 181 15.06 -4.85 -1.39
C LEU A 181 15.62 -5.58 -2.63
N PRO A 182 15.41 -6.90 -2.75
CA PRO A 182 15.84 -7.66 -3.91
C PRO A 182 15.27 -7.12 -5.22
N ARG A 183 16.10 -7.04 -6.25
CA ARG A 183 15.74 -6.47 -7.56
C ARG A 183 14.59 -7.19 -8.28
N TRP A 184 14.35 -8.46 -7.97
CA TRP A 184 13.24 -9.19 -8.57
C TRP A 184 11.88 -8.57 -8.22
N LEU A 185 11.75 -7.92 -7.04
CA LEU A 185 10.53 -7.18 -6.67
C LEU A 185 10.29 -5.97 -7.58
N ALA A 186 11.33 -5.29 -8.03
CA ALA A 186 11.19 -4.21 -8.98
C ALA A 186 10.73 -4.73 -10.36
N TRP A 187 11.27 -5.86 -10.83
CA TRP A 187 10.81 -6.51 -12.06
C TRP A 187 9.36 -6.96 -11.97
N LEU A 188 8.99 -7.62 -10.86
CA LEU A 188 7.60 -8.00 -10.61
C LEU A 188 6.69 -6.75 -10.61
N GLY A 189 7.16 -5.64 -10.01
CA GLY A 189 6.46 -4.37 -10.03
C GLY A 189 6.22 -3.84 -11.46
N LEU A 190 7.20 -3.94 -12.35
CA LEU A 190 7.03 -3.53 -13.76
C LEU A 190 6.00 -4.40 -14.49
N ILE A 191 5.93 -5.69 -14.18
CA ILE A 191 4.87 -6.59 -14.72
C ILE A 191 3.50 -6.13 -14.22
N VAL A 192 3.37 -5.78 -12.94
CA VAL A 192 2.12 -5.24 -12.38
C VAL A 192 1.72 -3.94 -13.06
N VAL A 193 2.67 -3.03 -13.29
CA VAL A 193 2.43 -1.77 -14.02
C VAL A 193 1.91 -2.06 -15.43
N ALA A 194 2.56 -2.96 -16.17
CA ALA A 194 2.13 -3.34 -17.51
C ALA A 194 0.71 -3.96 -17.51
N GLY A 195 0.40 -4.81 -16.53
CA GLY A 195 -0.93 -5.40 -16.35
C GLY A 195 -2.02 -4.34 -16.11
N ASN A 196 -1.75 -3.35 -15.24
CA ASN A 196 -2.69 -2.26 -14.98
C ASN A 196 -2.86 -1.33 -16.21
N ILE A 197 -1.80 -1.06 -16.97
CA ILE A 197 -1.90 -0.28 -18.22
C ILE A 197 -2.73 -1.03 -19.27
N ALA A 198 -2.55 -2.34 -19.39
CA ALA A 198 -3.33 -3.17 -20.30
C ALA A 198 -4.83 -3.19 -19.89
N GLU A 199 -5.13 -3.17 -18.59
CA GLU A 199 -6.49 -3.09 -18.08
C GLU A 199 -7.14 -1.74 -18.42
N LEU A 200 -6.40 -0.62 -18.32
CA LEU A 200 -6.85 0.69 -18.76
C LEU A 200 -7.21 0.71 -20.25
N ALA A 201 -6.41 0.05 -21.09
CA ALA A 201 -6.69 -0.05 -22.52
C ALA A 201 -8.03 -0.76 -22.82
N GLY A 202 -8.49 -1.64 -21.93
CA GLY A 202 -9.79 -2.29 -21.99
C GLY A 202 -10.98 -1.34 -21.95
N LEU A 203 -10.86 -0.15 -21.33
CA LEU A 203 -11.90 0.89 -21.32
C LEU A 203 -12.24 1.42 -22.72
N PHE A 204 -11.27 1.38 -23.62
CA PHE A 204 -11.41 1.91 -25.00
C PHE A 204 -11.81 0.85 -26.01
N SER A 205 -11.95 -0.41 -25.59
CA SER A 205 -12.39 -1.48 -26.49
C SER A 205 -13.91 -1.48 -26.59
N SER A 206 -14.42 -1.25 -27.80
CA SER A 206 -15.86 -1.09 -28.12
C SER A 206 -16.69 -2.36 -28.04
N SER A 207 -16.08 -3.52 -27.86
CA SER A 207 -16.76 -4.81 -27.78
C SER A 207 -16.83 -5.31 -26.36
N GLY A 208 -17.99 -5.24 -25.74
CA GLY A 208 -18.25 -5.69 -24.35
C GLY A 208 -17.99 -7.19 -24.07
N THR A 209 -17.43 -7.92 -25.05
CA THR A 209 -17.01 -9.32 -24.94
C THR A 209 -15.50 -9.48 -24.90
N ASN A 210 -14.73 -8.40 -24.91
CA ASN A 210 -13.27 -8.43 -25.05
C ASN A 210 -12.52 -8.57 -23.76
N ALA A 211 -11.19 -8.68 -23.92
CA ALA A 211 -10.16 -8.83 -22.89
C ALA A 211 -10.40 -8.03 -21.58
N ALA A 212 -11.18 -6.94 -21.63
CA ALA A 212 -11.65 -6.22 -20.44
C ALA A 212 -12.53 -7.09 -19.52
N GLY A 213 -13.33 -8.00 -20.07
CA GLY A 213 -14.11 -8.95 -19.24
C GLY A 213 -13.25 -10.07 -18.65
N TYR A 214 -12.11 -10.41 -19.29
CA TYR A 214 -11.16 -11.40 -18.79
C TYR A 214 -9.95 -10.75 -18.12
N GLY A 215 -9.60 -9.50 -18.47
CA GLY A 215 -8.54 -8.72 -17.88
C GLY A 215 -8.94 -8.05 -16.55
N ALA A 216 -10.25 -7.82 -16.36
CA ALA A 216 -10.78 -7.28 -15.12
C ALA A 216 -10.46 -8.21 -13.94
N GLY A 217 -9.38 -7.95 -13.24
CA GLY A 217 -8.89 -8.75 -12.12
C GLY A 217 -7.43 -9.18 -12.23
N VAL A 218 -6.84 -9.16 -13.44
CA VAL A 218 -5.40 -9.48 -13.58
C VAL A 218 -4.54 -8.39 -12.95
N GLY A 219 -4.82 -7.12 -13.20
CA GLY A 219 -4.12 -5.99 -12.59
C GLY A 219 -4.21 -6.01 -11.06
N PRO A 220 -5.40 -6.04 -10.45
CA PRO A 220 -5.57 -6.17 -9.01
C PRO A 220 -4.92 -7.44 -8.42
N ALA A 221 -5.06 -8.60 -9.09
CA ALA A 221 -4.43 -9.84 -8.62
C ALA A 221 -2.89 -9.74 -8.60
N LEU A 222 -2.30 -9.20 -9.65
CA LEU A 222 -0.86 -8.96 -9.73
C LEU A 222 -0.42 -7.93 -8.66
N TRP A 223 -1.22 -6.90 -8.41
CA TRP A 223 -0.95 -5.91 -7.38
C TRP A 223 -0.93 -6.54 -5.98
N ILE A 224 -1.95 -7.37 -5.66
CA ILE A 224 -2.01 -8.12 -4.40
C ILE A 224 -0.79 -9.03 -4.25
N LEU A 225 -0.44 -9.77 -5.30
CA LEU A 225 0.72 -10.66 -5.29
C LEU A 225 2.02 -9.89 -5.04
N TRP A 226 2.20 -8.74 -5.70
CA TRP A 226 3.37 -7.90 -5.51
C TRP A 226 3.44 -7.32 -4.09
N ALA A 227 2.33 -6.83 -3.55
CA ALA A 227 2.28 -6.28 -2.20
C ALA A 227 2.53 -7.37 -1.13
N ALA A 228 2.04 -8.59 -1.34
CA ALA A 228 2.34 -9.74 -0.49
C ALA A 228 3.83 -10.12 -0.55
N ALA A 229 4.39 -10.21 -1.76
CA ALA A 229 5.81 -10.48 -1.96
C ALA A 229 6.70 -9.43 -1.30
N LEU A 230 6.32 -8.15 -1.39
CA LEU A 230 6.99 -7.03 -0.72
C LEU A 230 6.94 -7.20 0.80
N SER A 231 5.78 -7.52 1.36
CA SER A 231 5.59 -7.74 2.80
C SER A 231 6.42 -8.91 3.32
N ILE A 232 6.39 -10.05 2.62
CA ILE A 232 7.17 -11.25 2.98
C ILE A 232 8.68 -10.95 2.93
N THR A 233 9.14 -10.27 1.89
CA THR A 233 10.55 -9.93 1.72
C THR A 233 11.01 -8.94 2.79
N ALA A 234 10.18 -7.98 3.15
CA ALA A 234 10.45 -7.03 4.21
C ALA A 234 10.55 -7.72 5.58
N LEU A 235 9.70 -8.72 5.86
CA LEU A 235 9.79 -9.55 7.07
C LEU A 235 11.09 -10.37 7.12
N ALA A 236 11.46 -10.96 5.99
CA ALA A 236 12.67 -11.79 5.89
C ALA A 236 13.97 -10.98 6.01
N ALA A 237 13.96 -9.72 5.56
CA ALA A 237 15.14 -8.85 5.60
C ALA A 237 15.53 -8.41 7.03
N GLY A 238 14.62 -8.51 8.01
CA GLY A 238 14.87 -8.13 9.40
C GLY A 238 15.16 -6.62 9.61
N PRO A 239 15.38 -6.20 10.85
CA PRO A 239 15.80 -4.83 11.15
C PRO A 239 17.21 -4.58 10.59
N ARG A 240 17.36 -3.60 9.69
CA ARG A 240 18.69 -3.15 9.29
C ARG A 240 19.35 -2.50 10.49
N ALA A 241 20.57 -2.96 10.84
CA ALA A 241 21.41 -2.26 11.78
C ALA A 241 21.58 -0.82 11.27
N ALA A 242 21.25 0.16 12.12
CA ALA A 242 21.58 1.54 11.84
C ALA A 242 23.07 1.60 11.47
N PRO A 243 23.47 2.36 10.43
CA PRO A 243 24.88 2.54 10.15
C PRO A 243 25.55 2.99 11.44
N THR A 244 26.42 2.14 11.97
CA THR A 244 27.26 2.50 13.10
C THR A 244 28.01 3.74 12.64
N SER A 245 27.80 4.87 13.30
CA SER A 245 28.57 6.08 13.15
C SER A 245 30.00 5.79 13.63
N THR A 246 30.71 4.96 12.87
CA THR A 246 32.11 4.71 13.02
C THR A 246 32.85 5.93 12.48
N ASP A 247 33.59 6.53 13.37
CA ASP A 247 34.67 7.47 13.14
C ASP A 247 34.36 8.87 12.61
N THR A 248 33.77 9.67 13.49
CA THR A 248 34.12 11.09 13.49
C THR A 248 35.11 11.41 14.62
N SER A 249 35.96 10.45 14.98
CA SER A 249 37.06 10.68 15.92
C SER A 249 38.43 10.87 15.24
N ALA A 250 38.45 11.15 13.92
CA ALA A 250 39.60 11.79 13.32
C ALA A 250 39.67 13.24 13.82
N GLY A 251 40.22 13.40 15.02
CA GLY A 251 40.44 14.69 15.63
C GLY A 251 41.37 15.54 14.74
N PRO A 252 41.22 16.87 14.80
CA PRO A 252 42.05 17.79 14.00
C PRO A 252 43.45 17.92 14.64
N LYS A 253 44.23 16.82 14.70
CA LYS A 253 45.58 16.84 15.26
C LYS A 253 46.70 16.90 14.24
N ASP A 254 46.43 16.79 12.95
CA ASP A 254 47.51 16.69 11.93
C ASP A 254 47.65 17.93 11.05
N LEU A 255 47.01 19.08 11.38
CA LEU A 255 47.16 20.31 10.60
C LEU A 255 48.16 21.33 11.17
N ALA A 256 48.90 21.00 12.24
CA ALA A 256 49.84 21.93 12.88
C ALA A 256 51.33 21.62 12.67
N ALA A 257 51.68 20.66 11.79
CA ALA A 257 53.10 20.31 11.55
C ALA A 257 53.48 20.52 10.07
N GLY A 258 53.54 21.79 9.65
CA GLY A 258 53.94 22.09 8.25
C GLY A 258 54.13 23.55 7.92
N ILE A 259 54.56 24.38 8.88
CA ILE A 259 55.09 25.75 8.56
C ILE A 259 56.33 25.94 9.44
N SER A 260 57.48 25.61 8.88
CA SER A 260 58.80 26.14 9.26
C SER A 260 59.65 26.24 8.00
#